data_d1982a5a277dbedb89025717d6111ba8
#
_entry.id   d1982a5a277dbedb89025717d6111ba8
#
_cell.length_a   1.000
_cell.length_b   1.000
_cell.length_c   1.000
_cell.angle_alpha   90.00
_cell.angle_beta   90.00
_cell.angle_gamma   90.00
#
_symmetry.space_group_name_H-M   'P 1'
#
loop_
_entity.id
_entity.type
_entity.pdbx_description
1 polymer ?
#
loop_
_entity_poly.entity_id
_entity_poly.type
_entity_poly.pdbx_seq_one_letter_code
_entity_poly.pdbx_strand_id
1 'polypeptide(L)'
;MTFTIQGLKAAAIGAVLATGLATAAVAQDLKFFTIGTGGTAYTYYPVGGVIANAISKPPGSRECDAGGSCGVEGLIASAVSSRGSVDNVNAILSGLRNSGFAQSDVAYWAYTGTGTMDGKEPAKDLRTIAAL
;
A
#
# COMPACT_ATOMS: atom_id res chain seq x y z
N MET A 1 63.87 18.59 38.38
CA MET A 1 62.48 18.66 37.88
C MET A 1 62.23 17.45 37.01
N THR A 2 61.67 16.40 37.58
CA THR A 2 61.35 15.14 36.91
C THR A 2 59.84 15.13 36.58
N PHE A 3 59.49 15.31 35.31
CA PHE A 3 58.13 15.16 34.86
C PHE A 3 57.83 13.67 34.62
N THR A 4 56.92 13.14 35.41
CA THR A 4 56.45 11.75 35.37
C THR A 4 55.50 11.52 34.21
N ILE A 5 55.89 10.61 33.31
CA ILE A 5 55.15 10.12 32.13
C ILE A 5 54.11 9.09 32.60
N GLN A 6 53.13 9.49 33.37
CA GLN A 6 52.04 8.61 33.80
C GLN A 6 50.63 9.04 33.37
N GLY A 7 50.50 10.17 32.63
CA GLY A 7 49.19 10.68 32.18
C GLY A 7 48.69 10.19 30.84
N LEU A 8 49.50 9.45 30.04
CA LEU A 8 49.17 9.17 28.64
C LEU A 8 48.56 7.77 28.39
N LYS A 9 48.38 6.96 29.42
CA LYS A 9 47.82 5.57 29.22
C LYS A 9 46.34 5.44 29.51
N ALA A 10 45.73 6.45 30.06
CA ALA A 10 44.27 6.38 30.37
C ALA A 10 43.34 6.94 29.30
N ALA A 11 43.88 7.65 28.29
CA ALA A 11 43.06 8.26 27.21
C ALA A 11 42.81 7.35 26.00
N ALA A 12 43.55 6.22 25.89
CA ALA A 12 43.46 5.35 24.70
C ALA A 12 42.38 4.24 24.80
N ILE A 13 41.78 4.01 25.96
CA ILE A 13 40.82 2.93 26.17
C ILE A 13 39.36 3.40 26.01
N GLY A 14 39.11 4.73 26.05
CA GLY A 14 37.78 5.29 25.92
C GLY A 14 37.24 5.42 24.48
N ALA A 15 38.11 5.30 23.46
CA ALA A 15 37.73 5.58 22.06
C ALA A 15 37.28 4.35 21.25
N VAL A 16 37.37 3.14 21.80
CA VAL A 16 37.07 1.88 21.05
C VAL A 16 35.64 1.37 21.30
N LEU A 17 34.93 1.91 22.27
CA LEU A 17 33.58 1.43 22.63
C LEU A 17 32.41 2.19 22.00
N ALA A 18 32.66 3.19 21.13
CA ALA A 18 31.63 4.00 20.48
C ALA A 18 31.29 3.59 19.02
N THR A 19 31.90 2.53 18.47
CA THR A 19 31.71 2.11 17.07
C THR A 19 30.86 0.85 16.91
N GLY A 20 29.88 0.67 17.72
CA GLY A 20 29.12 -0.56 17.58
C GLY A 20 27.67 -0.43 17.92
N LEU A 21 26.83 0.08 17.01
CA LEU A 21 25.41 -0.28 16.88
C LEU A 21 24.71 0.71 15.94
N ALA A 22 25.27 0.94 14.76
CA ALA A 22 24.43 1.36 13.65
C ALA A 22 23.62 0.12 13.23
N THR A 23 22.52 -0.15 13.90
CA THR A 23 21.48 -1.03 13.36
C THR A 23 21.02 -0.38 12.09
N ALA A 24 21.39 -0.94 10.94
CA ALA A 24 20.81 -0.57 9.67
C ALA A 24 19.28 -0.77 9.81
N ALA A 25 18.55 0.31 9.97
CA ALA A 25 17.10 0.29 9.84
C ALA A 25 16.84 -0.13 8.40
N VAL A 26 16.50 -1.40 8.19
CA VAL A 26 16.00 -1.88 6.90
C VAL A 26 14.70 -1.12 6.68
N ALA A 27 14.73 -0.12 5.79
CA ALA A 27 13.52 0.55 5.36
C ALA A 27 12.63 -0.51 4.70
N GLN A 28 11.54 -0.86 5.35
CA GLN A 28 10.56 -1.78 4.77
C GLN A 28 9.88 -1.05 3.59
N ASP A 29 9.86 -1.70 2.44
CA ASP A 29 9.23 -1.21 1.22
C ASP A 29 7.71 -1.24 1.39
N LEU A 30 7.14 -0.11 1.82
CA LEU A 30 5.70 0.06 2.02
C LEU A 30 5.01 0.30 0.69
N LYS A 31 4.00 -0.52 0.40
CA LYS A 31 3.15 -0.41 -0.78
C LYS A 31 1.73 -0.04 -0.38
N PHE A 32 1.26 1.09 -0.88
CA PHE A 32 -0.12 1.52 -0.69
C PHE A 32 -0.98 1.07 -1.87
N PHE A 33 -2.15 0.52 -1.57
CA PHE A 33 -3.10 0.05 -2.58
C PHE A 33 -4.50 0.55 -2.27
N THR A 34 -5.11 1.28 -3.18
CA THR A 34 -6.45 1.86 -3.01
C THR A 34 -7.48 1.13 -3.84
N ILE A 35 -8.61 0.80 -3.24
CA ILE A 35 -9.77 0.17 -3.86
C ILE A 35 -10.92 1.16 -3.88
N GLY A 36 -11.26 1.70 -5.04
CA GLY A 36 -12.43 2.54 -5.22
C GLY A 36 -13.72 1.74 -5.02
N THR A 37 -14.64 2.27 -4.22
CA THR A 37 -15.85 1.54 -3.84
C THR A 37 -17.11 2.24 -4.30
N GLY A 38 -17.92 2.72 -3.41
CA GLY A 38 -19.12 3.52 -3.58
C GLY A 38 -19.34 4.36 -2.34
N GLY A 39 -20.54 4.88 -2.15
CA GLY A 39 -20.90 5.53 -0.91
C GLY A 39 -20.86 4.55 0.27
N THR A 40 -20.50 5.04 1.45
CA THR A 40 -20.24 4.20 2.65
C THR A 40 -21.42 3.36 3.10
N ALA A 41 -22.64 3.76 2.74
CA ALA A 41 -23.88 3.03 3.05
C ALA A 41 -24.21 1.91 2.03
N TYR A 42 -23.42 1.77 0.96
CA TYR A 42 -23.70 0.81 -0.11
C TYR A 42 -22.73 -0.37 -0.07
N THR A 43 -23.11 -1.47 -0.73
CA THR A 43 -22.43 -2.77 -0.68
C THR A 43 -20.94 -2.72 -1.05
N TYR A 44 -20.53 -1.91 -2.00
CA TYR A 44 -19.13 -1.87 -2.44
C TYR A 44 -18.17 -1.45 -1.34
N TYR A 45 -18.58 -0.53 -0.45
CA TYR A 45 -17.69 -0.03 0.59
C TYR A 45 -17.31 -1.10 1.64
N PRO A 46 -18.27 -1.77 2.31
CA PRO A 46 -17.94 -2.82 3.26
C PRO A 46 -17.22 -4.01 2.61
N VAL A 47 -17.60 -4.41 1.38
CA VAL A 47 -16.93 -5.49 0.67
C VAL A 47 -15.48 -5.09 0.33
N GLY A 48 -15.26 -3.88 -0.15
CA GLY A 48 -13.93 -3.32 -0.38
C GLY A 48 -13.08 -3.28 0.88
N GLY A 49 -13.68 -2.97 2.03
CA GLY A 49 -13.03 -3.01 3.35
C GLY A 49 -12.56 -4.42 3.72
N VAL A 50 -13.40 -5.42 3.52
CA VAL A 50 -13.04 -6.83 3.76
C VAL A 50 -11.87 -7.26 2.85
N ILE A 51 -11.93 -6.93 1.56
CA ILE A 51 -10.85 -7.25 0.61
C ILE A 51 -9.56 -6.52 1.01
N ALA A 52 -9.64 -5.22 1.31
CA ALA A 52 -8.48 -4.44 1.72
C ALA A 52 -7.81 -5.03 2.96
N ASN A 53 -8.58 -5.43 3.96
CA ASN A 53 -8.05 -6.12 5.16
C ASN A 53 -7.42 -7.46 4.82
N ALA A 54 -8.06 -8.26 3.96
CA ALA A 54 -7.57 -9.59 3.61
C ALA A 54 -6.23 -9.57 2.86
N ILE A 55 -6.00 -8.57 2.00
CA ILE A 55 -4.76 -8.47 1.21
C ILE A 55 -3.66 -7.67 1.90
N SER A 56 -3.96 -6.95 2.98
CA SER A 56 -2.98 -6.14 3.71
C SER A 56 -2.15 -7.00 4.67
N LYS A 57 -0.84 -6.74 4.69
CA LYS A 57 0.06 -7.19 5.77
C LYS A 57 1.05 -6.06 6.06
N PRO A 58 0.63 -5.05 6.84
CA PRO A 58 1.51 -3.95 7.22
C PRO A 58 2.73 -4.44 8.02
N PRO A 59 3.84 -3.71 8.00
CA PRO A 59 5.00 -4.02 8.82
C PRO A 59 4.63 -4.13 10.30
N GLY A 60 5.19 -5.15 10.96
CA GLY A 60 4.91 -5.42 12.37
C GLY A 60 3.58 -6.16 12.61
N SER A 61 2.87 -6.56 11.55
CA SER A 61 1.71 -7.44 11.67
C SER A 61 2.14 -8.78 12.28
N ARG A 62 1.26 -9.36 13.11
CA ARG A 62 1.42 -10.73 13.57
C ARG A 62 1.40 -11.68 12.37
N GLU A 63 2.16 -12.78 12.45
CA GLU A 63 2.19 -13.79 11.39
C GLU A 63 0.83 -14.48 11.21
N CYS A 64 0.57 -14.93 10.00
CA CYS A 64 -0.70 -15.52 9.59
C CYS A 64 -1.06 -16.77 10.41
N ASP A 65 -0.12 -17.67 10.62
CA ASP A 65 -0.25 -18.90 11.43
C ASP A 65 -0.46 -18.62 12.93
N ALA A 66 -0.05 -17.43 13.39
CA ALA A 66 -0.30 -16.93 14.74
C ALA A 66 -1.60 -16.12 14.86
N GLY A 67 -2.49 -16.20 13.85
CA GLY A 67 -3.76 -15.47 13.80
C GLY A 67 -3.61 -14.01 13.42
N GLY A 68 -2.56 -13.67 12.69
CA GLY A 68 -2.32 -12.32 12.16
C GLY A 68 -2.76 -12.15 10.71
N SER A 69 -2.14 -11.20 10.02
CA SER A 69 -2.46 -10.87 8.63
C SER A 69 -1.83 -11.86 7.66
N CYS A 70 -2.65 -12.42 6.75
CA CYS A 70 -2.23 -13.35 5.70
C CYS A 70 -2.05 -12.68 4.33
N GLY A 71 -2.09 -11.36 4.27
CA GLY A 71 -1.96 -10.58 3.04
C GLY A 71 -0.53 -10.50 2.51
N VAL A 72 -0.31 -9.57 1.61
CA VAL A 72 0.98 -9.35 0.97
C VAL A 72 1.88 -8.52 1.88
N GLU A 73 3.10 -9.00 2.14
CA GLU A 73 4.07 -8.32 3.02
C GLU A 73 4.35 -6.88 2.58
N GLY A 74 4.27 -5.95 3.52
CA GLY A 74 4.47 -4.52 3.27
C GLY A 74 3.29 -3.83 2.59
N LEU A 75 2.23 -4.55 2.21
CA LEU A 75 1.06 -3.97 1.57
C LEU A 75 0.10 -3.36 2.58
N ILE A 76 -0.28 -2.11 2.34
CA ILE A 76 -1.34 -1.41 3.07
C ILE A 76 -2.44 -1.08 2.07
N ALA A 77 -3.48 -1.90 2.04
CA ALA A 77 -4.65 -1.66 1.20
C ALA A 77 -5.74 -0.90 1.95
N SER A 78 -6.50 -0.08 1.24
CA SER A 78 -7.61 0.68 1.80
C SER A 78 -8.81 0.78 0.83
N ALA A 79 -10.01 0.65 1.37
CA ALA A 79 -11.25 0.94 0.66
C ALA A 79 -11.51 2.46 0.68
N VAL A 80 -11.73 3.03 -0.49
CA VAL A 80 -11.95 4.46 -0.65
C VAL A 80 -13.37 4.70 -1.16
N SER A 81 -14.13 5.51 -0.44
CA SER A 81 -15.48 5.92 -0.86
C SER A 81 -15.43 6.70 -2.18
N SER A 82 -16.43 6.48 -3.01
CA SER A 82 -16.57 7.11 -4.32
C SER A 82 -18.02 7.28 -4.73
N ARG A 83 -18.25 7.81 -5.92
CA ARG A 83 -19.57 7.89 -6.54
C ARG A 83 -19.96 6.64 -7.35
N GLY A 84 -19.16 5.56 -7.23
CA GLY A 84 -19.42 4.27 -7.87
C GLY A 84 -18.66 4.02 -9.16
N SER A 85 -19.17 3.15 -10.01
CA SER A 85 -18.48 2.52 -11.13
C SER A 85 -17.75 3.49 -12.07
N VAL A 86 -18.43 4.50 -12.57
CA VAL A 86 -17.86 5.50 -13.51
C VAL A 86 -16.74 6.31 -12.84
N ASP A 87 -16.93 6.71 -11.58
CA ASP A 87 -15.93 7.45 -10.82
C ASP A 87 -14.68 6.58 -10.57
N ASN A 88 -14.88 5.32 -10.23
CA ASN A 88 -13.79 4.37 -9.99
C ASN A 88 -12.97 4.13 -11.26
N VAL A 89 -13.62 3.88 -12.39
CA VAL A 89 -12.93 3.68 -13.67
C VAL A 89 -12.13 4.93 -14.06
N ASN A 90 -12.73 6.11 -13.95
CA ASN A 90 -12.02 7.37 -14.26
C ASN A 90 -10.82 7.59 -13.33
N ALA A 91 -10.94 7.26 -12.04
CA ALA A 91 -9.86 7.39 -11.07
C ALA A 91 -8.71 6.40 -11.34
N ILE A 92 -9.02 5.18 -11.82
CA ILE A 92 -8.02 4.20 -12.25
C ILE A 92 -7.30 4.71 -13.50
N LEU A 93 -8.04 5.15 -14.50
CA LEU A 93 -7.46 5.64 -15.76
C LEU A 93 -6.58 6.88 -15.60
N SER A 94 -6.86 7.71 -14.59
CA SER A 94 -6.03 8.86 -14.24
C SER A 94 -4.89 8.55 -13.27
N GLY A 95 -4.73 7.28 -12.84
CA GLY A 95 -3.69 6.88 -11.89
C GLY A 95 -3.95 7.28 -10.43
N LEU A 96 -5.13 7.80 -10.12
CA LEU A 96 -5.51 8.19 -8.75
C LEU A 96 -5.86 7.00 -7.86
N ARG A 97 -6.18 5.84 -8.44
CA ARG A 97 -6.50 4.60 -7.73
C ARG A 97 -5.88 3.39 -8.42
N ASN A 98 -5.57 2.38 -7.63
CA ASN A 98 -4.98 1.15 -8.15
C ASN A 98 -6.04 0.19 -8.68
N SER A 99 -7.23 0.19 -8.06
CA SER A 99 -8.35 -0.67 -8.44
C SER A 99 -9.68 -0.06 -8.03
N GLY A 100 -10.78 -0.71 -8.39
CA GLY A 100 -12.10 -0.27 -7.96
C GLY A 100 -13.21 -1.21 -8.42
N PHE A 101 -14.34 -1.14 -7.73
CA PHE A 101 -15.55 -1.82 -8.14
C PHE A 101 -16.18 -1.11 -9.33
N ALA A 102 -16.61 -1.88 -10.29
CA ALA A 102 -17.38 -1.41 -11.42
C ALA A 102 -18.45 -2.43 -11.81
N GLN A 103 -19.60 -1.95 -12.24
CA GLN A 103 -20.60 -2.77 -12.91
C GLN A 103 -20.05 -3.24 -14.26
N SER A 104 -20.44 -4.42 -14.71
CA SER A 104 -19.91 -5.04 -15.92
C SER A 104 -20.15 -4.23 -17.19
N ASP A 105 -21.29 -3.56 -17.27
CA ASP A 105 -21.62 -2.65 -18.37
C ASP A 105 -20.70 -1.43 -18.40
N VAL A 106 -20.43 -0.81 -17.25
CA VAL A 106 -19.50 0.33 -17.13
C VAL A 106 -18.07 -0.08 -17.49
N ALA A 107 -17.63 -1.26 -17.05
CA ALA A 107 -16.32 -1.80 -17.40
C ALA A 107 -16.21 -2.08 -18.92
N TYR A 108 -17.27 -2.62 -19.52
CA TYR A 108 -17.35 -2.83 -20.97
C TYR A 108 -17.30 -1.51 -21.73
N TRP A 109 -18.09 -0.52 -21.31
CA TRP A 109 -18.11 0.79 -21.95
C TRP A 109 -16.76 1.51 -21.83
N ALA A 110 -16.09 1.39 -20.73
CA ALA A 110 -14.73 1.92 -20.57
C ALA A 110 -13.74 1.25 -21.54
N TYR A 111 -13.80 -0.08 -21.65
CA TYR A 111 -12.92 -0.82 -22.54
C TYR A 111 -13.18 -0.53 -24.03
N THR A 112 -14.42 -0.24 -24.39
CA THR A 112 -14.85 0.01 -25.80
C THR A 112 -14.95 1.49 -26.16
N GLY A 113 -14.97 2.41 -25.21
CA GLY A 113 -15.21 3.84 -25.45
C GLY A 113 -16.66 4.14 -25.83
N THR A 114 -17.62 3.43 -25.25
CA THR A 114 -19.06 3.55 -25.56
C THR A 114 -19.89 3.89 -24.31
N GLY A 115 -21.20 4.01 -24.46
CA GLY A 115 -22.13 4.22 -23.35
C GLY A 115 -21.79 5.44 -22.50
N THR A 116 -21.63 5.29 -21.19
CA THR A 116 -21.26 6.38 -20.29
C THR A 116 -19.81 6.86 -20.47
N MET A 117 -19.03 6.19 -21.28
CA MET A 117 -17.64 6.52 -21.63
C MET A 117 -17.51 7.00 -23.08
N ASP A 118 -18.62 7.28 -23.75
CA ASP A 118 -18.61 7.80 -25.12
C ASP A 118 -17.79 9.12 -25.22
N GLY A 119 -17.03 9.24 -26.31
CA GLY A 119 -16.11 10.37 -26.51
C GLY A 119 -14.79 10.29 -25.74
N LYS A 120 -14.54 9.23 -24.99
CA LYS A 120 -13.25 8.93 -24.34
C LYS A 120 -12.46 7.89 -25.11
N GLU A 121 -11.15 7.94 -25.00
CA GLU A 121 -10.27 6.89 -25.49
C GLU A 121 -10.64 5.53 -24.86
N PRO A 122 -10.79 4.46 -25.66
CA PRO A 122 -11.02 3.12 -25.14
C PRO A 122 -9.90 2.66 -24.19
N ALA A 123 -10.26 2.24 -22.99
CA ALA A 123 -9.34 1.86 -21.93
C ALA A 123 -8.82 0.41 -22.11
N LYS A 124 -8.03 0.16 -23.14
CA LYS A 124 -7.55 -1.19 -23.52
C LYS A 124 -6.63 -1.84 -22.49
N ASP A 125 -6.04 -1.05 -21.59
CA ASP A 125 -5.20 -1.53 -20.50
C ASP A 125 -5.97 -1.85 -19.21
N LEU A 126 -7.26 -1.56 -19.16
CA LEU A 126 -8.12 -1.96 -18.05
C LEU A 126 -8.22 -3.48 -17.98
N ARG A 127 -8.08 -4.02 -16.76
CA ARG A 127 -8.15 -5.47 -16.50
C ARG A 127 -9.17 -5.77 -15.41
N THR A 128 -9.93 -6.83 -15.60
CA THR A 128 -10.79 -7.39 -14.54
C THR A 128 -9.94 -8.30 -13.65
N ILE A 129 -10.03 -8.11 -12.35
CA ILE A 129 -9.36 -8.95 -11.34
C ILE A 129 -10.26 -10.12 -10.97
N ALA A 130 -11.53 -9.85 -10.67
CA ALA A 130 -12.53 -10.85 -10.31
C ALA A 130 -13.94 -10.34 -10.59
N ALA A 131 -14.89 -11.25 -10.72
CA ALA A 131 -16.32 -10.99 -10.67
C ALA A 131 -16.84 -11.36 -9.26
N LEU A 132 -17.72 -10.54 -8.72
CA LEU A 132 -18.34 -10.72 -7.39
C LEU A 132 -19.86 -10.92 -7.53
#